data_8abeb28e931cc49251164fa4b1b1aed9
#
_entry.id   8abeb28e931cc49251164fa4b1b1aed9
#
_cell.length_a   1.000
_cell.length_b   1.000
_cell.length_c   1.000
_cell.angle_alpha   90.00
_cell.angle_beta   90.00
_cell.angle_gamma   90.00
#
_symmetry.space_group_name_H-M   'P 1'
#
loop_
_entity.id
_entity.type
_entity.pdbx_description
1 polymer ?
#
loop_
_entity_poly.entity_id
_entity_poly.type
_entity_poly.pdbx_seq_one_letter_code
_entity_poly.pdbx_strand_id
1 'polypeptide(L)'
;MENDAIRALISRDHLVICNGGGGVPVVEKADGYHGIEAVIDKDLSAALLASQIHADALLILTDADAVYLDWGKPTQRSLMGKPFSRARKVL
;
A
#
# COMPACT_ATOMS: atom_id res chain seq x y z
N MET A 1 -0.59 -3.14 12.97
CA MET A 1 -0.98 -4.19 13.93
C MET A 1 -0.40 -5.55 13.56
N GLU A 2 -0.65 -6.07 12.36
CA GLU A 2 -0.22 -7.44 12.00
C GLU A 2 1.19 -7.55 11.43
N ASN A 3 1.93 -6.46 11.29
CA ASN A 3 3.24 -6.42 10.62
C ASN A 3 4.27 -7.39 11.24
N ASP A 4 4.30 -7.51 12.55
CA ASP A 4 5.24 -8.41 13.23
C ASP A 4 4.91 -9.88 12.96
N ALA A 5 3.61 -10.21 12.92
CA ALA A 5 3.16 -11.55 12.54
C ALA A 5 3.48 -11.87 11.07
N ILE A 6 3.24 -10.92 10.16
CA ILE A 6 3.58 -11.05 8.73
C ILE A 6 5.07 -11.27 8.56
N ARG A 7 5.92 -10.46 9.19
CA ARG A 7 7.38 -10.60 9.14
C ARG A 7 7.84 -11.94 9.70
N ALA A 8 7.27 -12.37 10.82
CA ALA A 8 7.62 -13.65 11.44
C ALA A 8 7.27 -14.85 10.54
N LEU A 9 6.18 -14.78 9.80
CA LEU A 9 5.80 -15.80 8.83
C LEU A 9 6.71 -15.80 7.61
N ILE A 10 6.97 -14.62 7.03
CA ILE A 10 7.86 -14.46 5.86
C ILE A 10 9.28 -14.96 6.20
N SER A 11 9.80 -14.63 7.39
CA SER A 11 11.15 -15.07 7.80
C SER A 11 11.28 -16.59 7.96
N ARG A 12 10.17 -17.32 7.94
CA ARG A 12 10.10 -18.79 7.97
C ARG A 12 9.65 -19.39 6.64
N ASP A 13 9.85 -18.64 5.54
CA ASP A 13 9.49 -19.04 4.18
C ASP A 13 8.00 -19.37 3.96
N HIS A 14 7.11 -18.76 4.75
CA HIS A 14 5.67 -18.89 4.52
C HIS A 14 5.19 -17.91 3.43
N LEU A 15 4.34 -18.39 2.55
CA LEU A 15 3.55 -17.53 1.66
C LEU A 15 2.42 -16.89 2.48
N VAL A 16 2.41 -15.57 2.56
CA VAL A 16 1.43 -14.82 3.35
C VAL A 16 0.44 -14.12 2.43
N ILE A 17 -0.86 -14.39 2.63
CA ILE A 17 -1.94 -13.64 1.99
C ILE A 17 -2.52 -12.68 3.03
N CYS A 18 -2.41 -11.39 2.78
CA CYS A 18 -2.83 -10.34 3.72
C CYS A 18 -3.43 -9.14 2.98
N ASN A 19 -3.81 -8.12 3.74
CA ASN A 19 -4.30 -6.84 3.24
C ASN A 19 -5.69 -6.87 2.57
N GLY A 20 -6.29 -8.01 2.29
CA GLY A 20 -7.65 -8.18 1.78
C GLY A 20 -8.15 -7.05 0.88
N GLY A 21 -9.22 -6.37 1.26
CA GLY A 21 -9.80 -5.23 0.52
C GLY A 21 -9.17 -3.86 0.83
N GLY A 22 -8.09 -3.79 1.60
CA GLY A 22 -7.40 -2.54 1.94
C GLY A 22 -7.21 -2.30 3.45
N GLY A 23 -7.90 -3.08 4.29
CA GLY A 23 -7.80 -2.98 5.74
C GLY A 23 -8.97 -2.27 6.41
N VAL A 24 -8.98 -2.29 7.73
CA VAL A 24 -9.98 -1.63 8.56
C VAL A 24 -9.49 -0.24 8.93
N PRO A 25 -10.26 0.83 8.60
CA PRO A 25 -9.86 2.19 8.94
C PRO A 25 -9.99 2.43 10.44
N VAL A 26 -8.86 2.68 11.08
CA VAL A 26 -8.79 2.97 12.52
C VAL A 26 -7.83 4.11 12.79
N VAL A 27 -8.08 4.83 13.88
CA VAL A 27 -7.12 5.76 14.47
C VAL A 27 -6.69 5.24 15.84
N GLU A 28 -5.42 5.38 16.14
CA GLU A 28 -4.88 5.05 17.44
C GLU A 28 -5.10 6.22 18.42
N LYS A 29 -5.64 5.91 19.58
CA LYS A 29 -5.83 6.84 20.69
C LYS A 29 -5.20 6.27 21.96
N ALA A 30 -5.18 7.05 23.02
CA ALA A 30 -4.59 6.64 24.30
C ALA A 30 -5.24 5.40 24.93
N ASP A 31 -6.51 5.14 24.62
CA ASP A 31 -7.33 4.03 25.09
C ASP A 31 -7.44 2.87 24.09
N GLY A 32 -6.74 2.95 22.95
CA GLY A 32 -6.72 1.88 21.93
C GLY A 32 -7.09 2.35 20.53
N TYR A 33 -7.50 1.40 19.68
CA TYR A 33 -7.88 1.65 18.29
C TYR A 33 -9.37 1.95 18.16
N HIS A 34 -9.70 3.04 17.50
CA HIS A 34 -11.07 3.46 17.24
C HIS A 34 -11.35 3.41 15.74
N GLY A 35 -12.42 2.71 15.35
CA GLY A 35 -12.91 2.71 13.96
C GLY A 35 -13.33 4.11 13.53
N ILE A 36 -13.05 4.43 12.28
CA ILE A 36 -13.52 5.67 11.64
C ILE A 36 -14.30 5.36 10.38
N GLU A 37 -15.22 6.25 10.01
CA GLU A 37 -15.98 6.13 8.78
C GLU A 37 -15.12 6.60 7.60
N ALA A 38 -14.40 5.65 7.00
CA ALA A 38 -13.50 5.89 5.88
C ALA A 38 -13.36 4.61 5.05
N VAL A 39 -12.81 4.74 3.85
CA VAL A 39 -12.42 3.62 2.99
C VAL A 39 -10.91 3.69 2.78
N ILE A 40 -10.24 2.56 3.00
CA ILE A 40 -8.81 2.43 2.75
C ILE A 40 -8.61 1.98 1.30
N ASP A 41 -7.84 2.75 0.54
CA ASP A 41 -7.40 2.35 -0.79
C ASP A 41 -6.42 1.17 -0.69
N LYS A 42 -6.73 0.09 -1.42
CA LYS A 42 -5.95 -1.17 -1.38
C LYS A 42 -4.54 -1.02 -1.92
N ASP A 43 -4.33 -0.18 -2.93
CA ASP A 43 -3.03 -0.01 -3.58
C ASP A 43 -2.10 0.83 -2.66
N LEU A 44 -2.65 1.86 -2.02
CA LEU A 44 -1.93 2.64 -0.99
C LEU A 44 -1.60 1.79 0.22
N SER A 45 -2.53 0.94 0.66
CA SER A 45 -2.32 0.02 1.77
C SER A 45 -1.25 -1.04 1.44
N ALA A 46 -1.28 -1.60 0.21
CA ALA A 46 -0.25 -2.52 -0.26
C ALA A 46 1.13 -1.85 -0.35
N ALA A 47 1.20 -0.62 -0.85
CA ALA A 47 2.45 0.14 -0.90
C ALA A 47 3.01 0.45 0.50
N LEU A 48 2.14 0.79 1.45
CA LEU A 48 2.53 1.00 2.84
C LEU A 48 3.08 -0.30 3.46
N LEU A 49 2.37 -1.42 3.28
CA LEU A 49 2.80 -2.71 3.79
C LEU A 49 4.15 -3.12 3.18
N ALA A 50 4.32 -3.04 1.86
CA ALA A 50 5.56 -3.35 1.17
C ALA A 50 6.75 -2.52 1.74
N SER A 51 6.53 -1.24 1.99
CA SER A 51 7.51 -0.37 2.63
C SER A 51 7.85 -0.83 4.07
N GLN A 52 6.82 -1.18 4.85
CA GLN A 52 6.99 -1.58 6.25
C GLN A 52 7.70 -2.92 6.42
N ILE A 53 7.46 -3.89 5.54
CA ILE A 53 8.14 -5.19 5.57
C ILE A 53 9.47 -5.18 4.82
N HIS A 54 9.86 -4.06 4.22
CA HIS A 54 11.05 -3.91 3.37
C HIS A 54 11.05 -4.89 2.19
N ALA A 55 9.92 -4.97 1.48
CA ALA A 55 9.81 -5.82 0.30
C ALA A 55 10.77 -5.34 -0.80
N ASP A 56 11.40 -6.28 -1.51
CA ASP A 56 12.31 -5.99 -2.63
C ASP A 56 11.56 -5.44 -3.85
N ALA A 57 10.28 -5.80 -4.01
CA ALA A 57 9.43 -5.34 -5.09
C ALA A 57 7.96 -5.32 -4.68
N LEU A 58 7.18 -4.45 -5.31
CA LEU A 58 5.73 -4.43 -5.26
C LEU A 58 5.19 -4.52 -6.68
N LEU A 59 4.40 -5.55 -6.94
CA LEU A 59 3.71 -5.74 -8.21
C LEU A 59 2.22 -5.48 -8.03
N ILE A 60 1.70 -4.47 -8.72
CA ILE A 60 0.27 -4.15 -8.76
C ILE A 60 -0.29 -4.60 -10.10
N LEU A 61 -1.19 -5.60 -10.06
CA LEU A 61 -1.87 -6.09 -11.24
C LEU A 61 -3.12 -5.23 -11.51
N THR A 62 -3.16 -4.62 -12.68
CA THR A 62 -4.22 -3.71 -13.08
C THR A 62 -4.45 -3.82 -14.60
N ASP A 63 -5.56 -3.30 -15.09
CA ASP A 63 -5.88 -3.16 -16.50
C ASP A 63 -5.28 -1.90 -17.15
N ALA A 64 -4.65 -1.03 -16.37
CA ALA A 64 -3.91 0.12 -16.89
C ALA A 64 -2.50 -0.29 -17.32
N ASP A 65 -2.06 0.22 -18.45
CA ASP A 65 -0.74 -0.05 -19.05
C ASP A 65 0.41 0.69 -18.35
N ALA A 66 0.10 1.73 -17.59
CA ALA A 66 1.08 2.53 -16.87
C ALA A 66 0.46 3.30 -15.69
N VAL A 67 1.31 3.83 -14.83
CA VAL A 67 0.95 4.89 -13.88
C VAL A 67 1.00 6.24 -14.58
N TYR A 68 -0.02 7.05 -14.36
CA TYR A 68 -0.16 8.36 -14.99
C TYR A 68 -0.21 9.47 -13.94
N LEU A 69 0.38 10.62 -14.28
CA LEU A 69 0.05 11.89 -13.64
C LEU A 69 -1.11 12.53 -14.36
N ASP A 70 -1.93 13.28 -13.63
CA ASP A 70 -3.07 14.02 -14.17
C ASP A 70 -4.03 13.16 -14.99
N TRP A 71 -4.35 11.97 -14.52
CA TRP A 71 -5.26 11.03 -15.17
C TRP A 71 -6.57 11.71 -15.59
N GLY A 72 -6.95 11.52 -16.86
CA GLY A 72 -8.18 12.11 -17.42
C GLY A 72 -8.12 13.61 -17.73
N LYS A 73 -6.98 14.27 -17.55
CA LYS A 73 -6.78 15.68 -17.90
C LYS A 73 -5.97 15.83 -19.19
N PRO A 74 -6.06 16.99 -19.88
CA PRO A 74 -5.23 17.28 -21.07
C PRO A 74 -3.71 17.22 -20.78
N THR A 75 -3.32 17.36 -19.52
CA THR A 75 -1.92 17.28 -19.06
C THR A 75 -1.49 15.86 -18.67
N GLN A 76 -2.34 14.85 -18.91
CA GLN A 76 -2.04 13.45 -18.61
C GLN A 76 -0.72 13.01 -19.23
N ARG A 77 0.13 12.40 -18.42
CA ARG A 77 1.40 11.82 -18.88
C ARG A 77 1.74 10.54 -18.14
N SER A 78 2.24 9.56 -18.88
CA SER A 78 2.71 8.30 -18.33
C SER A 78 4.02 8.48 -17.55
N LEU A 79 4.17 7.72 -16.48
CA LEU A 79 5.39 7.60 -15.68
C LEU A 79 6.24 6.37 -16.04
N MET A 80 5.98 5.74 -17.19
CA MET A 80 6.72 4.55 -17.62
C MET A 80 8.24 4.77 -17.56
N GLY A 81 8.95 3.78 -16.99
CA GLY A 81 10.42 3.76 -16.95
C GLY A 81 11.07 4.75 -15.99
N LYS A 82 10.33 5.46 -15.17
CA LYS A 82 10.91 6.31 -14.13
C LYS A 82 10.96 5.57 -12.79
N PRO A 83 12.14 5.44 -12.15
CA PRO A 83 12.20 4.87 -10.82
C PRO A 83 11.40 5.74 -9.85
N PHE A 84 10.50 5.14 -9.11
CA PHE A 84 9.77 5.79 -8.02
C PHE A 84 10.74 6.03 -6.85
N SER A 85 11.46 7.13 -6.87
CA SER A 85 12.41 7.47 -5.81
C SER A 85 11.80 8.22 -4.63
N ARG A 86 10.46 8.38 -4.55
CA ARG A 86 9.81 9.00 -3.41
C ARG A 86 8.34 8.61 -3.29
N ALA A 87 8.04 7.63 -2.45
CA ALA A 87 6.76 7.62 -1.77
C ALA A 87 6.71 8.88 -0.88
N ARG A 88 6.06 9.95 -1.30
CA ARG A 88 5.75 11.06 -0.40
C ARG A 88 4.80 10.50 0.66
N LYS A 89 5.18 10.63 1.94
CA LYS A 89 4.21 10.56 3.04
C LYS A 89 3.07 11.51 2.68
N VAL A 90 1.94 10.96 2.32
CA VAL A 90 0.67 11.67 2.35
C VAL A 90 0.10 11.34 3.72
N LEU A 91 0.27 12.24 4.63
CA LEU A 91 -0.52 12.33 5.86
C LEU A 91 -1.70 13.23 5.58
#